data_3803400ce121aa018bd6bd2a8be816a0
#
_entry.id   3803400ce121aa018bd6bd2a8be816a0
#
_cell.length_a   1.000
_cell.length_b   1.000
_cell.length_c   1.000
_cell.angle_alpha   90.00
_cell.angle_beta   90.00
_cell.angle_gamma   90.00
#
_symmetry.space_group_name_H-M   'P 1'
#
loop_
_entity.id
_entity.type
_entity.pdbx_description
1 polymer ?
#
loop_
_entity_poly.entity_id
_entity_poly.type
_entity_poly.pdbx_seq_one_letter_code
_entity_poly.pdbx_strand_id
1 'polypeptide(L)'
;MKMNPGHGQYEQADRFAELSRRGFLGATGAAGISVAAAGSLGLRDLVALRAEDLQKKGMSVIVLWMQGGPSQFETFDPKPGHDNGGPTGAIKTAVPGIRVAEHWPLVAEQMKDIALVRSMTNREGNHQRATYQLHTGYAPTGSVKHPSLGSLISKEVGDASHDLPQFVAIGSSRGLSGISGGFLGVNYDPFSVASPDRPPENTTVPAGSERLGRVIGLLNKLEGEFAGSGAADRVKEHRALYAKARKLATSKQLDAFNVSVESEKTRTLYGDGSFGKGCLLARRLVEAGVTYIEVRSNGWDTHNDNFERIKTLAGGVDRGYAALIADLRDRGMLDRTVVLWMGEFGRTPRINGRTGRDHYPRVFNLAISGGGVKGGQVIGSSTDDGSQVKDRPVKVEDLFSSVCYALDVDTDKEHNSPLGRPLKIVSGGETVMELFS
;
A
#
# COMPACT_ATOMS: atom_id res chain seq x y z
N MET A 1 43.87 35.97 11.62
CA MET A 1 43.36 34.77 12.30
C MET A 1 42.31 34.17 11.39
N LYS A 2 42.71 33.18 10.58
CA LYS A 2 41.83 32.54 9.57
C LYS A 2 41.24 31.29 10.19
N MET A 3 39.92 31.22 10.35
CA MET A 3 39.17 29.99 10.69
C MET A 3 38.90 29.20 9.44
N ASN A 4 39.20 27.93 9.48
CA ASN A 4 39.03 26.96 8.42
C ASN A 4 37.67 26.18 8.68
N PRO A 5 36.68 26.20 7.82
CA PRO A 5 35.45 25.41 7.94
C PRO A 5 35.55 24.19 7.00
N GLY A 6 35.86 23.01 7.49
CA GLY A 6 35.94 21.87 6.58
C GLY A 6 36.21 20.49 7.19
N HIS A 7 35.88 20.23 8.45
CA HIS A 7 36.15 18.88 9.03
C HIS A 7 34.92 18.12 9.54
N GLY A 8 33.70 18.71 9.53
CA GLY A 8 32.52 18.06 10.11
C GLY A 8 31.67 17.19 9.17
N GLN A 9 31.79 17.38 7.86
CA GLN A 9 30.93 16.67 6.90
C GLN A 9 31.50 15.31 6.42
N TYR A 10 32.80 15.10 6.50
CA TYR A 10 33.41 13.83 6.08
C TYR A 10 33.34 12.74 7.14
N GLU A 11 33.27 13.08 8.43
CA GLU A 11 33.17 12.10 9.52
C GLU A 11 31.80 11.40 9.59
N GLN A 12 30.71 12.05 9.15
CA GLN A 12 29.41 11.43 9.12
C GLN A 12 29.25 10.43 7.96
N ALA A 13 29.82 10.73 6.79
CA ALA A 13 29.77 9.82 5.64
C ALA A 13 30.56 8.51 5.91
N ASP A 14 31.69 8.60 6.59
CA ASP A 14 32.49 7.43 6.95
C ASP A 14 31.82 6.55 8.03
N ARG A 15 31.04 7.12 8.97
CA ARG A 15 30.29 6.34 9.96
C ARG A 15 29.17 5.53 9.35
N PHE A 16 28.46 6.05 8.35
CA PHE A 16 27.44 5.29 7.63
C PHE A 16 28.02 4.17 6.77
N ALA A 17 29.20 4.40 6.16
CA ALA A 17 29.88 3.36 5.41
C ALA A 17 30.42 2.23 6.31
N GLU A 18 30.90 2.55 7.53
CA GLU A 18 31.37 1.55 8.50
C GLU A 18 30.20 0.73 9.12
N LEU A 19 29.04 1.35 9.39
CA LEU A 19 27.87 0.62 9.90
C LEU A 19 27.33 -0.37 8.86
N SER A 20 27.33 -0.02 7.58
CA SER A 20 26.91 -0.92 6.50
C SER A 20 27.86 -2.11 6.32
N ARG A 21 29.16 -1.92 6.46
CA ARG A 21 30.19 -2.97 6.36
C ARG A 21 30.17 -3.91 7.58
N ARG A 22 29.98 -3.40 8.78
CA ARG A 22 29.91 -4.23 10.00
C ARG A 22 28.60 -5.02 10.09
N GLY A 23 27.46 -4.44 9.67
CA GLY A 23 26.19 -5.15 9.57
C GLY A 23 26.24 -6.30 8.56
N PHE A 24 26.88 -6.07 7.41
CA PHE A 24 27.09 -7.08 6.38
C PHE A 24 27.98 -8.25 6.87
N LEU A 25 29.08 -7.95 7.56
CA LEU A 25 30.00 -8.99 8.08
C LEU A 25 29.39 -9.77 9.27
N GLY A 26 28.47 -9.16 10.02
CA GLY A 26 27.73 -9.84 11.10
C GLY A 26 26.66 -10.83 10.57
N ALA A 27 26.03 -10.51 9.45
CA ALA A 27 25.03 -11.36 8.82
C ALA A 27 25.61 -12.56 8.06
N THR A 28 26.83 -12.43 7.52
CA THR A 28 27.53 -13.52 6.78
C THR A 28 28.12 -14.59 7.70
N GLY A 29 28.29 -14.32 8.99
CA GLY A 29 28.75 -15.28 9.98
C GLY A 29 27.80 -16.46 10.23
N ALA A 30 26.54 -16.36 9.83
CA ALA A 30 25.52 -17.42 10.02
C ALA A 30 25.26 -18.27 8.77
N ALA A 31 25.79 -17.89 7.59
CA ALA A 31 25.42 -18.51 6.30
C ALA A 31 26.63 -19.00 5.46
N GLY A 32 27.78 -19.30 6.03
CA GLY A 32 28.86 -20.07 5.38
C GLY A 32 29.36 -19.62 4.00
N ILE A 33 29.18 -18.34 3.61
CA ILE A 33 29.67 -17.80 2.34
C ILE A 33 31.08 -17.23 2.58
N SER A 34 32.08 -17.81 1.93
CA SER A 34 33.50 -17.39 2.08
C SER A 34 33.69 -15.96 1.55
N VAL A 35 34.37 -15.14 2.35
CA VAL A 35 34.69 -13.71 2.13
C VAL A 35 35.43 -13.43 0.81
N ALA A 36 35.98 -14.45 0.15
CA ALA A 36 36.71 -14.32 -1.12
C ALA A 36 35.83 -13.94 -2.32
N ALA A 37 34.48 -14.16 -2.26
CA ALA A 37 33.56 -13.82 -3.35
C ALA A 37 33.00 -12.39 -3.27
N ALA A 38 33.12 -11.71 -2.15
CA ALA A 38 32.49 -10.40 -1.94
C ALA A 38 33.23 -9.22 -2.65
N GLY A 39 34.45 -9.43 -3.07
CA GLY A 39 35.27 -8.40 -3.75
C GLY A 39 34.92 -8.14 -5.22
N SER A 40 34.10 -9.01 -5.85
CA SER A 40 33.74 -8.92 -7.26
C SER A 40 32.27 -8.53 -7.52
N LEU A 41 31.44 -8.43 -6.48
CA LEU A 41 30.04 -8.07 -6.62
C LEU A 41 29.89 -6.56 -6.78
N GLY A 42 29.33 -6.15 -7.92
CA GLY A 42 28.96 -4.76 -8.15
C GLY A 42 27.78 -4.33 -7.25
N LEU A 43 27.59 -3.01 -7.11
CA LEU A 43 26.47 -2.46 -6.36
C LEU A 43 25.11 -3.05 -6.81
N ARG A 44 24.99 -3.37 -8.11
CA ARG A 44 23.80 -4.02 -8.69
C ARG A 44 23.57 -5.43 -8.14
N ASP A 45 24.64 -6.19 -7.96
CA ASP A 45 24.54 -7.58 -7.45
C ASP A 45 24.20 -7.59 -5.97
N LEU A 46 24.72 -6.62 -5.19
CA LEU A 46 24.36 -6.43 -3.78
C LEU A 46 22.88 -6.03 -3.61
N VAL A 47 22.37 -5.16 -4.49
CA VAL A 47 20.96 -4.78 -4.51
C VAL A 47 20.07 -5.97 -4.91
N ALA A 48 20.51 -6.79 -5.88
CA ALA A 48 19.79 -8.00 -6.28
C ALA A 48 19.74 -9.05 -5.16
N LEU A 49 20.86 -9.29 -4.48
CA LEU A 49 20.93 -10.21 -3.33
C LEU A 49 20.03 -9.72 -2.18
N ARG A 50 19.95 -8.41 -1.95
CA ARG A 50 19.07 -7.84 -0.93
C ARG A 50 17.60 -7.95 -1.32
N ALA A 51 17.27 -7.77 -2.59
CA ALA A 51 15.93 -8.01 -3.10
C ALA A 51 15.51 -9.50 -2.96
N GLU A 52 16.43 -10.45 -3.22
CA GLU A 52 16.20 -11.88 -2.98
C GLU A 52 15.97 -12.19 -1.49
N ASP A 53 16.69 -11.54 -0.58
CA ASP A 53 16.51 -11.74 0.87
C ASP A 53 15.15 -11.19 1.35
N LEU A 54 14.65 -10.10 0.75
CA LEU A 54 13.33 -9.55 1.02
C LEU A 54 12.22 -10.44 0.47
N GLN A 55 12.38 -10.99 -0.74
CA GLN A 55 11.49 -12.00 -1.30
C GLN A 55 11.43 -13.25 -0.39
N LYS A 56 12.56 -13.70 0.14
CA LYS A 56 12.63 -14.81 1.10
C LYS A 56 11.93 -14.50 2.43
N LYS A 57 11.91 -13.22 2.86
CA LYS A 57 11.16 -12.79 4.04
C LYS A 57 9.66 -12.70 3.80
N GLY A 58 9.20 -12.74 2.55
CA GLY A 58 7.79 -12.70 2.20
C GLY A 58 7.09 -11.42 2.68
N MET A 59 7.76 -10.26 2.54
CA MET A 59 7.19 -8.97 2.92
C MET A 59 6.03 -8.59 2.01
N SER A 60 4.96 -8.07 2.58
CA SER A 60 3.75 -7.66 1.85
C SER A 60 3.16 -6.36 2.38
N VAL A 61 2.33 -5.72 1.54
CA VAL A 61 1.57 -4.52 1.90
C VAL A 61 0.09 -4.76 1.62
N ILE A 62 -0.76 -4.43 2.58
CA ILE A 62 -2.21 -4.35 2.40
C ILE A 62 -2.63 -2.90 2.60
N VAL A 63 -3.21 -2.29 1.58
CA VAL A 63 -3.80 -0.95 1.68
C VAL A 63 -5.32 -1.09 1.78
N LEU A 64 -5.88 -0.55 2.84
CA LEU A 64 -7.31 -0.38 3.05
C LEU A 64 -7.67 1.03 2.58
N TRP A 65 -8.16 1.15 1.34
CA TRP A 65 -8.41 2.42 0.69
C TRP A 65 -9.85 2.89 0.85
N MET A 66 -10.03 4.01 1.55
CA MET A 66 -11.34 4.64 1.82
C MET A 66 -11.63 5.69 0.75
N GLN A 67 -12.15 5.26 -0.40
CA GLN A 67 -12.41 6.12 -1.55
C GLN A 67 -13.46 7.18 -1.25
N GLY A 68 -13.07 8.43 -1.33
CA GLY A 68 -13.93 9.58 -1.11
C GLY A 68 -13.44 10.49 0.01
N GLY A 69 -12.32 10.20 0.66
CA GLY A 69 -11.73 11.04 1.70
C GLY A 69 -12.49 10.98 3.03
N PRO A 70 -12.20 9.99 3.88
CA PRO A 70 -12.86 9.83 5.17
C PRO A 70 -12.56 11.00 6.08
N SER A 71 -13.57 11.45 6.82
CA SER A 71 -13.42 12.53 7.80
C SER A 71 -12.58 12.10 8.99
N GLN A 72 -11.56 12.86 9.30
CA GLN A 72 -10.71 12.64 10.46
C GLN A 72 -11.48 12.74 11.79
N PHE A 73 -12.55 13.54 11.83
CA PHE A 73 -13.38 13.75 13.03
C PHE A 73 -14.20 12.49 13.39
N GLU A 74 -14.70 11.80 12.40
CA GLU A 74 -15.53 10.61 12.58
C GLU A 74 -14.72 9.30 12.46
N THR A 75 -13.37 9.42 12.44
CA THR A 75 -12.46 8.28 12.41
C THR A 75 -11.46 8.32 13.57
N PHE A 76 -10.22 8.71 13.34
CA PHE A 76 -9.15 8.52 14.32
C PHE A 76 -8.70 9.80 15.05
N ASP A 77 -9.30 10.96 14.75
CA ASP A 77 -9.02 12.24 15.43
C ASP A 77 -10.31 12.98 15.86
N PRO A 78 -11.19 12.33 16.65
CA PRO A 78 -12.45 12.96 17.08
C PRO A 78 -12.20 14.16 18.00
N LYS A 79 -13.08 15.16 17.90
CA LYS A 79 -13.06 16.37 18.73
C LYS A 79 -14.38 16.50 19.54
N PRO A 80 -14.64 15.57 20.46
CA PRO A 80 -15.88 15.57 21.22
C PRO A 80 -16.00 16.85 22.07
N GLY A 81 -17.17 17.48 22.01
CA GLY A 81 -17.45 18.71 22.74
C GLY A 81 -17.01 20.01 22.03
N HIS A 82 -16.33 19.91 20.90
CA HIS A 82 -16.07 21.06 20.03
C HIS A 82 -17.12 21.13 18.92
N ASP A 83 -17.53 22.33 18.54
CA ASP A 83 -18.55 22.54 17.47
C ASP A 83 -18.18 21.81 16.16
N ASN A 84 -16.90 21.85 15.80
CA ASN A 84 -16.37 21.15 14.62
C ASN A 84 -16.44 19.62 14.74
N GLY A 85 -16.46 19.06 15.95
CA GLY A 85 -16.62 17.63 16.20
C GLY A 85 -18.02 17.12 15.86
N GLY A 86 -19.01 18.02 15.88
CA GLY A 86 -20.42 17.67 15.68
C GLY A 86 -20.93 16.69 16.77
N PRO A 87 -21.87 15.82 16.40
CA PRO A 87 -22.46 14.86 17.35
C PRO A 87 -21.57 13.64 17.64
N THR A 88 -20.42 13.51 16.96
CA THR A 88 -19.60 12.30 17.05
C THR A 88 -18.90 12.18 18.41
N GLY A 89 -19.20 11.12 19.12
CA GLY A 89 -18.54 10.76 20.37
C GLY A 89 -17.15 10.17 20.16
N ALA A 90 -16.41 10.01 21.27
CA ALA A 90 -15.10 9.36 21.25
C ALA A 90 -15.02 8.28 22.33
N ILE A 91 -14.54 7.09 21.94
CA ILE A 91 -14.36 5.94 22.81
C ILE A 91 -12.89 5.75 23.20
N LYS A 92 -12.66 5.07 24.32
CA LYS A 92 -11.34 4.61 24.74
C LYS A 92 -10.91 3.44 23.86
N THR A 93 -9.61 3.31 23.65
CA THR A 93 -9.02 2.15 22.99
C THR A 93 -8.34 1.21 24.00
N ALA A 94 -7.81 0.09 23.53
CA ALA A 94 -7.00 -0.83 24.34
C ALA A 94 -5.68 -0.18 24.86
N VAL A 95 -5.35 1.02 24.35
CA VAL A 95 -4.17 1.78 24.82
C VAL A 95 -4.63 3.02 25.58
N PRO A 96 -4.27 3.15 26.88
CA PRO A 96 -4.59 4.32 27.67
C PRO A 96 -4.14 5.63 27.01
N GLY A 97 -5.00 6.66 27.03
CA GLY A 97 -4.72 7.97 26.43
C GLY A 97 -5.08 8.09 24.95
N ILE A 98 -5.23 6.99 24.22
CA ILE A 98 -5.68 7.01 22.82
C ILE A 98 -7.20 6.85 22.76
N ARG A 99 -7.87 7.77 22.07
CA ARG A 99 -9.31 7.74 21.79
C ARG A 99 -9.53 7.84 20.28
N VAL A 100 -10.58 7.16 19.80
CA VAL A 100 -11.04 7.19 18.41
C VAL A 100 -12.54 7.49 18.38
N ALA A 101 -13.09 7.81 17.23
CA ALA A 101 -14.53 8.02 17.10
C ALA A 101 -15.33 6.76 17.50
N GLU A 102 -16.51 6.96 18.04
CA GLU A 102 -17.35 5.90 18.63
C GLU A 102 -17.76 4.79 17.66
N HIS A 103 -17.64 5.03 16.35
CA HIS A 103 -18.00 4.08 15.30
C HIS A 103 -16.92 3.02 15.01
N TRP A 104 -15.81 3.02 15.78
CA TRP A 104 -14.66 2.12 15.57
C TRP A 104 -14.36 1.24 16.82
N PRO A 105 -15.37 0.56 17.40
CA PRO A 105 -15.17 -0.19 18.64
C PRO A 105 -14.22 -1.38 18.49
N LEU A 106 -14.28 -2.14 17.38
CA LEU A 106 -13.45 -3.32 17.20
C LEU A 106 -11.99 -2.95 16.83
N VAL A 107 -11.79 -1.92 16.01
CA VAL A 107 -10.46 -1.35 15.77
C VAL A 107 -9.84 -0.76 17.03
N ALA A 108 -10.64 -0.15 17.90
CA ALA A 108 -10.18 0.36 19.19
C ALA A 108 -9.58 -0.75 20.09
N GLU A 109 -10.09 -1.96 20.01
CA GLU A 109 -9.55 -3.14 20.70
C GLU A 109 -8.19 -3.59 20.15
N GLN A 110 -7.93 -3.36 18.86
CA GLN A 110 -6.66 -3.71 18.19
C GLN A 110 -5.60 -2.61 18.28
N MET A 111 -5.84 -1.52 19.01
CA MET A 111 -4.97 -0.34 19.00
C MET A 111 -3.53 -0.61 19.45
N LYS A 112 -3.26 -1.69 20.18
CA LYS A 112 -1.90 -2.10 20.56
C LYS A 112 -1.02 -2.43 19.35
N ASP A 113 -1.64 -2.85 18.25
CA ASP A 113 -0.96 -3.23 17.01
C ASP A 113 -1.06 -2.13 15.94
N ILE A 114 -1.72 -1.01 16.23
CA ILE A 114 -2.01 0.07 15.30
C ILE A 114 -1.33 1.37 15.75
N ALA A 115 -0.59 2.01 14.87
CA ALA A 115 -0.13 3.39 15.05
C ALA A 115 -1.05 4.33 14.24
N LEU A 116 -1.44 5.44 14.85
CA LEU A 116 -2.24 6.49 14.21
C LEU A 116 -1.34 7.66 13.80
N VAL A 117 -1.53 8.20 12.59
CA VAL A 117 -0.94 9.46 12.18
C VAL A 117 -2.08 10.48 12.04
N ARG A 118 -2.11 11.52 12.89
CA ARG A 118 -3.16 12.55 12.93
C ARG A 118 -2.75 13.85 12.23
N SER A 119 -1.60 13.87 11.62
CA SER A 119 -0.95 15.05 11.08
C SER A 119 -0.61 14.93 9.60
N MET A 120 -1.32 14.08 8.87
CA MET A 120 -1.17 14.00 7.42
C MET A 120 -1.54 15.32 6.77
N THR A 121 -0.73 15.73 5.79
CA THR A 121 -0.98 16.93 5.00
C THR A 121 -0.84 16.68 3.51
N ASN A 122 -1.70 17.31 2.73
CA ASN A 122 -1.64 17.33 1.27
C ASN A 122 -2.08 18.71 0.74
N ARG A 123 -1.86 18.97 -0.54
CA ARG A 123 -2.30 20.19 -1.22
C ARG A 123 -3.47 19.95 -2.18
N GLU A 124 -3.67 18.69 -2.58
CA GLU A 124 -4.68 18.31 -3.57
C GLU A 124 -6.03 18.05 -2.91
N GLY A 125 -7.02 18.87 -3.22
CA GLY A 125 -8.41 18.74 -2.75
C GLY A 125 -9.38 18.19 -3.80
N ASN A 126 -8.89 17.78 -4.97
CA ASN A 126 -9.69 17.13 -6.01
C ASN A 126 -9.45 15.61 -5.94
N HIS A 127 -10.51 14.81 -5.92
CA HIS A 127 -10.42 13.34 -5.76
C HIS A 127 -9.45 12.68 -6.75
N GLN A 128 -9.54 12.98 -8.04
CA GLN A 128 -8.69 12.33 -9.04
C GLN A 128 -7.22 12.68 -8.86
N ARG A 129 -6.93 13.96 -8.58
CA ARG A 129 -5.57 14.45 -8.39
C ARG A 129 -4.98 13.95 -7.07
N ALA A 130 -5.75 14.00 -5.99
CA ALA A 130 -5.34 13.50 -4.68
C ALA A 130 -5.16 11.98 -4.68
N THR A 131 -6.09 11.22 -5.27
CA THR A 131 -5.94 9.76 -5.43
C THR A 131 -4.66 9.43 -6.21
N TYR A 132 -4.39 10.15 -7.30
CA TYR A 132 -3.15 9.96 -8.04
C TYR A 132 -1.92 10.21 -7.14
N GLN A 133 -1.90 11.33 -6.40
CA GLN A 133 -0.77 11.69 -5.54
C GLN A 133 -0.58 10.69 -4.39
N LEU A 134 -1.67 10.27 -3.72
CA LEU A 134 -1.61 9.30 -2.61
C LEU A 134 -1.25 7.87 -3.09
N HIS A 135 -1.29 7.60 -4.39
CA HIS A 135 -0.83 6.32 -4.95
C HIS A 135 0.54 6.40 -5.61
N THR A 136 0.99 7.58 -6.06
CA THR A 136 2.25 7.69 -6.80
C THR A 136 3.34 8.49 -6.08
N GLY A 137 2.98 9.28 -5.05
CA GLY A 137 3.88 10.25 -4.41
C GLY A 137 4.13 11.50 -5.25
N TYR A 138 3.52 11.62 -6.43
CA TYR A 138 3.72 12.72 -7.37
C TYR A 138 2.42 13.46 -7.67
N ALA A 139 2.48 14.78 -7.79
CA ALA A 139 1.38 15.52 -8.38
C ALA A 139 1.19 15.12 -9.85
N PRO A 140 -0.06 14.98 -10.34
CA PRO A 140 -0.29 14.61 -11.73
C PRO A 140 0.23 15.68 -12.69
N THR A 141 1.05 15.26 -13.65
CA THR A 141 1.57 16.09 -14.74
C THR A 141 1.13 15.51 -16.09
N GLY A 142 1.03 16.34 -17.13
CA GLY A 142 0.66 15.87 -18.47
C GLY A 142 1.78 15.10 -19.19
N SER A 143 3.01 15.16 -18.71
CA SER A 143 4.19 14.65 -19.41
C SER A 143 4.62 13.24 -18.99
N VAL A 144 4.35 12.83 -17.77
CA VAL A 144 4.77 11.52 -17.22
C VAL A 144 3.62 10.87 -16.47
N LYS A 145 3.34 9.62 -16.80
CA LYS A 145 2.43 8.78 -16.02
C LYS A 145 3.28 7.98 -15.02
N HIS A 146 3.26 8.42 -13.76
CA HIS A 146 4.05 7.77 -12.71
C HIS A 146 3.44 6.41 -12.33
N PRO A 147 4.27 5.41 -12.00
CA PRO A 147 3.79 4.16 -11.44
C PRO A 147 3.23 4.38 -10.02
N SER A 148 2.24 3.60 -9.66
CA SER A 148 1.76 3.58 -8.28
C SER A 148 2.78 2.93 -7.33
N LEU A 149 2.70 3.22 -6.04
CA LEU A 149 3.51 2.58 -5.00
C LEU A 149 3.39 1.05 -5.06
N GLY A 150 2.16 0.53 -5.27
CA GLY A 150 1.95 -0.91 -5.44
C GLY A 150 2.68 -1.50 -6.64
N SER A 151 2.74 -0.75 -7.75
CA SER A 151 3.49 -1.16 -8.95
C SER A 151 5.00 -1.14 -8.70
N LEU A 152 5.49 -0.12 -8.00
CA LEU A 152 6.90 -0.01 -7.61
C LEU A 152 7.30 -1.14 -6.65
N ILE A 153 6.54 -1.34 -5.57
CA ILE A 153 6.80 -2.42 -4.60
C ILE A 153 6.73 -3.79 -5.27
N SER A 154 5.74 -4.04 -6.13
CA SER A 154 5.64 -5.29 -6.89
C SER A 154 6.85 -5.53 -7.80
N LYS A 155 7.47 -4.46 -8.30
CA LYS A 155 8.69 -4.56 -9.11
C LYS A 155 9.93 -4.79 -8.26
N GLU A 156 10.04 -4.11 -7.11
CA GLU A 156 11.25 -4.10 -6.30
C GLU A 156 11.36 -5.32 -5.36
N VAL A 157 10.21 -5.77 -4.84
CA VAL A 157 10.12 -6.82 -3.82
C VAL A 157 9.41 -8.07 -4.34
N GLY A 158 8.52 -7.92 -5.32
CA GLY A 158 7.70 -9.02 -5.83
C GLY A 158 8.51 -10.09 -6.58
N ASP A 159 8.09 -11.34 -6.45
CA ASP A 159 8.67 -12.47 -7.18
C ASP A 159 8.09 -12.55 -8.60
N ALA A 160 8.89 -12.22 -9.61
CA ALA A 160 8.49 -12.31 -11.01
C ALA A 160 8.20 -13.75 -11.47
N SER A 161 8.72 -14.76 -10.77
CA SER A 161 8.46 -16.18 -11.05
C SER A 161 7.16 -16.70 -10.45
N HIS A 162 6.54 -15.93 -9.54
CA HIS A 162 5.30 -16.29 -8.86
C HIS A 162 4.12 -16.43 -9.84
N ASP A 163 3.21 -17.37 -9.56
CA ASP A 163 2.06 -17.61 -10.44
C ASP A 163 0.97 -16.54 -10.30
N LEU A 164 0.79 -16.03 -9.07
CA LEU A 164 -0.20 -14.99 -8.80
C LEU A 164 0.33 -13.60 -9.16
N PRO A 165 -0.55 -12.67 -9.56
CA PRO A 165 -0.19 -11.26 -9.73
C PRO A 165 0.37 -10.69 -8.43
N GLN A 166 1.48 -9.96 -8.51
CA GLN A 166 2.13 -9.38 -7.34
C GLN A 166 1.48 -8.07 -6.86
N PHE A 167 0.55 -7.53 -7.64
CA PHE A 167 -0.33 -6.44 -7.24
C PHE A 167 -1.78 -6.80 -7.54
N VAL A 168 -2.62 -6.86 -6.50
CA VAL A 168 -4.06 -7.18 -6.59
C VAL A 168 -4.88 -6.04 -6.00
N ALA A 169 -5.92 -5.58 -6.72
CA ALA A 169 -6.88 -4.58 -6.25
C ALA A 169 -8.27 -5.19 -6.14
N ILE A 170 -8.85 -5.15 -4.94
CA ILE A 170 -10.12 -5.78 -4.57
C ILE A 170 -11.20 -4.72 -4.37
N GLY A 171 -12.42 -4.98 -4.87
CA GLY A 171 -13.57 -4.08 -4.72
C GLY A 171 -13.64 -2.97 -5.78
N SER A 172 -12.92 -3.11 -6.89
CA SER A 172 -12.99 -2.19 -8.02
C SER A 172 -13.21 -2.95 -9.33
N SER A 173 -14.24 -2.56 -10.07
CA SER A 173 -14.59 -3.17 -11.35
C SER A 173 -14.19 -2.33 -12.58
N ARG A 174 -13.83 -1.07 -12.42
CA ARG A 174 -13.50 -0.17 -13.54
C ARG A 174 -12.46 0.86 -13.14
N GLY A 175 -11.43 0.97 -14.00
CA GLY A 175 -10.52 2.09 -14.11
C GLY A 175 -10.04 2.64 -12.78
N LEU A 176 -9.03 2.02 -12.20
CA LEU A 176 -8.34 2.53 -11.02
C LEU A 176 -7.70 3.87 -11.40
N SER A 177 -8.48 4.97 -11.34
CA SER A 177 -7.97 6.30 -11.66
C SER A 177 -6.69 6.57 -10.86
N GLY A 178 -5.58 6.73 -11.57
CA GLY A 178 -4.27 6.99 -10.96
C GLY A 178 -3.48 5.77 -10.48
N ILE A 179 -4.03 4.54 -10.56
CA ILE A 179 -3.32 3.34 -10.11
C ILE A 179 -2.99 2.48 -11.32
N SER A 180 -1.73 2.48 -11.68
CA SER A 180 -1.22 1.68 -12.81
C SER A 180 0.29 1.53 -12.71
N GLY A 181 0.85 0.66 -13.56
CA GLY A 181 2.29 0.53 -13.76
C GLY A 181 2.96 1.80 -14.28
N GLY A 182 2.17 2.77 -14.77
CA GLY A 182 2.70 4.01 -15.31
C GLY A 182 3.74 3.74 -16.40
N PHE A 183 4.90 4.37 -16.29
CA PHE A 183 6.00 4.14 -17.22
C PHE A 183 6.73 2.78 -17.05
N LEU A 184 6.42 2.03 -15.98
CA LEU A 184 6.92 0.66 -15.83
C LEU A 184 6.20 -0.34 -16.74
N GLY A 185 5.09 0.09 -17.37
CA GLY A 185 4.30 -0.73 -18.29
C GLY A 185 3.26 -1.62 -17.63
N VAL A 186 2.43 -2.22 -18.48
CA VAL A 186 1.23 -3.00 -18.10
C VAL A 186 1.54 -4.24 -17.25
N ASN A 187 2.78 -4.71 -17.26
CA ASN A 187 3.20 -5.85 -16.44
C ASN A 187 3.11 -5.57 -14.93
N TYR A 188 3.08 -4.31 -14.55
CA TYR A 188 2.98 -3.85 -13.16
C TYR A 188 1.65 -3.19 -12.85
N ASP A 189 0.68 -3.26 -13.78
CA ASP A 189 -0.70 -2.86 -13.50
C ASP A 189 -1.33 -3.79 -12.45
N PRO A 190 -2.24 -3.27 -11.61
CA PRO A 190 -2.95 -4.09 -10.65
C PRO A 190 -3.87 -5.10 -11.35
N PHE A 191 -3.89 -6.31 -10.83
CA PHE A 191 -4.90 -7.29 -11.17
C PHE A 191 -6.20 -6.99 -10.40
N SER A 192 -7.27 -6.68 -11.11
CA SER A 192 -8.54 -6.24 -10.52
C SER A 192 -9.43 -7.43 -10.17
N VAL A 193 -9.92 -7.47 -8.92
CA VAL A 193 -10.92 -8.40 -8.42
C VAL A 193 -12.16 -7.58 -8.07
N ALA A 194 -13.19 -7.66 -8.90
CA ALA A 194 -14.40 -6.85 -8.74
C ALA A 194 -15.18 -7.18 -7.45
N SER A 195 -15.22 -8.45 -7.08
CA SER A 195 -15.91 -8.94 -5.88
C SER A 195 -15.10 -10.05 -5.21
N PRO A 196 -14.92 -10.00 -3.89
CA PRO A 196 -14.25 -11.06 -3.14
C PRO A 196 -15.07 -12.36 -3.03
N ASP A 197 -16.35 -12.32 -3.40
CA ASP A 197 -17.26 -13.48 -3.35
C ASP A 197 -17.16 -14.39 -4.58
N ARG A 198 -16.43 -13.99 -5.59
CA ARG A 198 -16.35 -14.69 -6.87
C ARG A 198 -14.91 -14.87 -7.30
N PRO A 199 -14.57 -15.99 -7.94
CA PRO A 199 -13.28 -16.11 -8.61
C PRO A 199 -13.05 -14.93 -9.54
N PRO A 200 -11.79 -14.52 -9.74
CA PRO A 200 -11.47 -13.45 -10.68
C PRO A 200 -12.03 -13.76 -12.08
N GLU A 201 -12.52 -12.73 -12.76
CA GLU A 201 -13.05 -12.87 -14.11
C GLU A 201 -12.00 -13.42 -15.07
N ASN A 202 -12.44 -14.21 -16.05
CA ASN A 202 -11.59 -14.79 -17.11
C ASN A 202 -10.47 -15.74 -16.62
N THR A 203 -10.56 -16.26 -15.40
CA THR A 203 -9.61 -17.26 -14.89
C THR A 203 -10.07 -18.69 -15.15
N THR A 204 -11.32 -18.91 -15.55
CA THR A 204 -11.81 -20.22 -15.97
C THR A 204 -11.43 -20.46 -17.43
N VAL A 205 -10.74 -21.56 -17.71
CA VAL A 205 -10.37 -21.97 -19.08
C VAL A 205 -11.51 -22.81 -19.67
N PRO A 206 -12.46 -22.23 -20.44
CA PRO A 206 -13.52 -23.02 -21.09
C PRO A 206 -12.87 -23.93 -22.14
N ALA A 207 -13.14 -25.21 -22.12
CA ALA A 207 -12.67 -26.19 -23.10
C ALA A 207 -11.19 -26.65 -23.02
N GLY A 208 -10.58 -26.55 -21.81
CA GLY A 208 -9.31 -27.22 -21.52
C GLY A 208 -8.04 -26.51 -21.99
N SER A 209 -6.92 -26.89 -21.37
CA SER A 209 -5.60 -26.30 -21.59
C SER A 209 -5.08 -26.39 -23.04
N GLU A 210 -5.51 -27.41 -23.80
CA GLU A 210 -5.10 -27.59 -25.19
C GLU A 210 -5.65 -26.54 -26.13
N ARG A 211 -6.94 -26.15 -25.97
CA ARG A 211 -7.54 -25.07 -26.79
C ARG A 211 -6.87 -23.73 -26.50
N LEU A 212 -6.61 -23.45 -25.22
CA LEU A 212 -5.89 -22.23 -24.82
C LEU A 212 -4.50 -22.21 -25.47
N GLY A 213 -3.78 -23.34 -25.47
CA GLY A 213 -2.49 -23.46 -26.13
C GLY A 213 -2.56 -23.17 -27.64
N ARG A 214 -3.58 -23.70 -28.35
CA ARG A 214 -3.79 -23.42 -29.80
C ARG A 214 -4.09 -21.96 -30.06
N VAL A 215 -4.96 -21.31 -29.24
CA VAL A 215 -5.30 -19.88 -29.37
C VAL A 215 -4.06 -19.00 -29.19
N ILE A 216 -3.24 -19.29 -28.18
CA ILE A 216 -1.99 -18.53 -27.94
C ILE A 216 -0.99 -18.79 -29.05
N GLY A 217 -0.88 -20.02 -29.59
CA GLY A 217 -0.03 -20.33 -30.72
C GLY A 217 -0.40 -19.55 -32.00
N LEU A 218 -1.71 -19.43 -32.28
CA LEU A 218 -2.21 -18.62 -33.40
C LEU A 218 -1.94 -17.13 -33.18
N LEU A 219 -2.19 -16.63 -31.98
CA LEU A 219 -1.93 -15.24 -31.61
C LEU A 219 -0.44 -14.89 -31.82
N ASN A 220 0.47 -15.73 -31.31
CA ASN A 220 1.92 -15.54 -31.48
C ASN A 220 2.34 -15.48 -32.97
N LYS A 221 1.65 -16.22 -33.84
CA LYS A 221 1.90 -16.19 -35.30
C LYS A 221 1.49 -14.85 -35.92
N LEU A 222 0.27 -14.38 -35.60
CA LEU A 222 -0.24 -13.09 -36.06
C LEU A 222 0.60 -11.91 -35.54
N GLU A 223 0.98 -11.97 -34.28
CA GLU A 223 1.84 -10.95 -33.66
C GLU A 223 3.27 -10.96 -34.21
N GLY A 224 3.78 -12.11 -34.68
CA GLY A 224 5.07 -12.20 -35.34
C GLY A 224 5.14 -11.37 -36.62
N GLU A 225 4.07 -11.37 -37.42
CA GLU A 225 3.93 -10.56 -38.62
C GLU A 225 3.84 -9.06 -38.25
N PHE A 226 3.10 -8.73 -37.21
CA PHE A 226 2.93 -7.35 -36.71
C PHE A 226 4.21 -6.77 -36.09
N ALA A 227 5.02 -7.58 -35.42
CA ALA A 227 6.31 -7.18 -34.85
C ALA A 227 7.28 -6.69 -35.94
N GLY A 228 7.25 -7.31 -37.15
CA GLY A 228 8.05 -6.92 -38.30
C GLY A 228 7.71 -5.53 -38.83
N SER A 229 6.56 -4.94 -38.50
CA SER A 229 6.13 -3.61 -38.90
C SER A 229 6.56 -2.46 -37.98
N GLY A 230 7.51 -2.69 -37.04
CA GLY A 230 8.00 -1.67 -36.10
C GLY A 230 7.30 -1.65 -34.75
N ALA A 231 6.45 -2.63 -34.45
CA ALA A 231 5.71 -2.75 -33.19
C ALA A 231 6.30 -3.78 -32.21
N ALA A 232 7.58 -4.13 -32.33
CA ALA A 232 8.22 -5.22 -31.60
C ALA A 232 8.08 -5.12 -30.08
N ASP A 233 8.24 -3.93 -29.49
CA ASP A 233 8.12 -3.73 -28.06
C ASP A 233 6.68 -3.94 -27.57
N ARG A 234 5.68 -3.44 -28.29
CA ARG A 234 4.26 -3.67 -27.96
C ARG A 234 3.89 -5.15 -28.03
N VAL A 235 4.38 -5.85 -29.03
CA VAL A 235 4.19 -7.30 -29.18
C VAL A 235 4.84 -8.05 -28.02
N LYS A 236 6.04 -7.66 -27.60
CA LYS A 236 6.72 -8.24 -26.44
C LYS A 236 5.93 -8.07 -25.14
N GLU A 237 5.42 -6.86 -24.88
CA GLU A 237 4.58 -6.56 -23.71
C GLU A 237 3.28 -7.39 -23.74
N HIS A 238 2.63 -7.47 -24.90
CA HIS A 238 1.39 -8.21 -25.09
C HIS A 238 1.59 -9.72 -24.84
N ARG A 239 2.65 -10.30 -25.41
CA ARG A 239 3.02 -11.70 -25.17
C ARG A 239 3.30 -12.00 -23.69
N ALA A 240 3.99 -11.10 -23.01
CA ALA A 240 4.26 -11.23 -21.58
C ALA A 240 2.96 -11.23 -20.75
N LEU A 241 1.99 -10.37 -21.12
CA LEU A 241 0.67 -10.31 -20.46
C LEU A 241 -0.11 -11.62 -20.66
N TYR A 242 -0.16 -12.15 -21.90
CA TYR A 242 -0.82 -13.44 -22.17
C TYR A 242 -0.16 -14.61 -21.46
N ALA A 243 1.17 -14.61 -21.38
CA ALA A 243 1.90 -15.65 -20.65
C ALA A 243 1.53 -15.63 -19.15
N LYS A 244 1.43 -14.44 -18.54
CA LYS A 244 0.97 -14.26 -17.15
C LYS A 244 -0.47 -14.71 -16.96
N ALA A 245 -1.38 -14.28 -17.85
CA ALA A 245 -2.79 -14.68 -17.79
C ALA A 245 -2.96 -16.21 -17.89
N ARG A 246 -2.22 -16.83 -18.80
CA ARG A 246 -2.21 -18.31 -18.93
C ARG A 246 -1.68 -18.98 -17.66
N LYS A 247 -0.56 -18.48 -17.13
CA LYS A 247 0.07 -19.00 -15.91
C LYS A 247 -0.92 -18.96 -14.74
N LEU A 248 -1.56 -17.82 -14.54
CA LEU A 248 -2.59 -17.64 -13.52
C LEU A 248 -3.76 -18.62 -13.72
N ALA A 249 -4.35 -18.66 -14.93
CA ALA A 249 -5.53 -19.49 -15.22
C ALA A 249 -5.28 -21.02 -15.09
N THR A 250 -4.02 -21.45 -15.12
CA THR A 250 -3.62 -22.87 -14.96
C THR A 250 -2.97 -23.18 -13.62
N SER A 251 -2.77 -22.16 -12.77
CA SER A 251 -2.12 -22.32 -11.48
C SER A 251 -3.05 -22.89 -10.41
N LYS A 252 -2.55 -23.84 -9.62
CA LYS A 252 -3.24 -24.30 -8.40
C LYS A 252 -3.35 -23.20 -7.33
N GLN A 253 -2.48 -22.20 -7.37
CA GLN A 253 -2.52 -21.08 -6.43
C GLN A 253 -3.75 -20.17 -6.65
N LEU A 254 -4.49 -20.33 -7.75
CA LEU A 254 -5.75 -19.64 -7.99
C LEU A 254 -6.77 -19.86 -6.86
N ASP A 255 -6.67 -20.98 -6.14
CA ASP A 255 -7.49 -21.27 -4.95
C ASP A 255 -7.32 -20.22 -3.82
N ALA A 256 -6.23 -19.44 -3.83
CA ALA A 256 -6.06 -18.33 -2.89
C ALA A 256 -7.19 -17.28 -3.01
N PHE A 257 -7.77 -17.12 -4.20
CA PHE A 257 -8.91 -16.23 -4.43
C PHE A 257 -10.24 -16.76 -3.90
N ASN A 258 -10.31 -18.01 -3.49
CA ASN A 258 -11.55 -18.62 -3.01
C ASN A 258 -11.69 -18.48 -1.49
N VAL A 259 -12.40 -17.47 -1.01
CA VAL A 259 -12.62 -17.25 0.43
C VAL A 259 -13.58 -18.27 1.05
N SER A 260 -14.35 -19.02 0.24
CA SER A 260 -15.33 -19.99 0.76
C SER A 260 -14.69 -21.23 1.39
N VAL A 261 -13.42 -21.51 1.08
CA VAL A 261 -12.66 -22.64 1.68
C VAL A 261 -12.23 -22.37 3.12
N GLU A 262 -12.31 -21.12 3.58
CA GLU A 262 -12.03 -20.76 4.98
C GLU A 262 -13.09 -21.31 5.92
N SER A 263 -12.70 -21.60 7.16
CA SER A 263 -13.62 -22.07 8.18
C SER A 263 -14.75 -21.06 8.42
N GLU A 264 -15.91 -21.56 8.82
CA GLU A 264 -17.04 -20.68 9.21
C GLU A 264 -16.64 -19.69 10.29
N LYS A 265 -15.87 -20.13 11.28
CA LYS A 265 -15.31 -19.28 12.33
C LYS A 265 -14.51 -18.12 11.75
N THR A 266 -13.61 -18.39 10.82
CA THR A 266 -12.78 -17.35 10.17
C THR A 266 -13.67 -16.41 9.36
N ARG A 267 -14.58 -16.91 8.53
CA ARG A 267 -15.49 -16.08 7.74
C ARG A 267 -16.35 -15.18 8.63
N THR A 268 -16.89 -15.74 9.71
CA THR A 268 -17.68 -14.98 10.68
C THR A 268 -16.85 -13.88 11.36
N LEU A 269 -15.56 -14.10 11.63
CA LEU A 269 -14.67 -13.10 12.20
C LEU A 269 -14.63 -11.83 11.34
N TYR A 270 -14.42 -12.00 10.03
CA TYR A 270 -14.36 -10.88 9.07
C TYR A 270 -15.74 -10.29 8.73
N GLY A 271 -16.82 -11.02 8.95
CA GLY A 271 -18.21 -10.64 8.66
C GLY A 271 -18.59 -10.84 7.18
N ASP A 272 -19.89 -10.68 6.91
CA ASP A 272 -20.48 -10.98 5.59
C ASP A 272 -20.42 -9.82 4.60
N GLY A 273 -19.99 -8.64 5.04
CA GLY A 273 -19.85 -7.46 4.20
C GLY A 273 -18.75 -7.62 3.16
N SER A 274 -18.92 -6.99 2.00
CA SER A 274 -17.96 -7.04 0.89
C SER A 274 -16.55 -6.59 1.31
N PHE A 275 -16.43 -5.56 2.16
CA PHE A 275 -15.14 -5.08 2.66
C PHE A 275 -14.47 -6.12 3.57
N GLY A 276 -15.20 -6.72 4.52
CA GLY A 276 -14.66 -7.76 5.39
C GLY A 276 -14.19 -8.98 4.62
N LYS A 277 -14.97 -9.45 3.63
CA LYS A 277 -14.55 -10.51 2.71
C LYS A 277 -13.34 -10.10 1.87
N GLY A 278 -13.26 -8.83 1.48
CA GLY A 278 -12.07 -8.26 0.82
C GLY A 278 -10.81 -8.32 1.69
N CYS A 279 -10.94 -8.02 2.98
CA CYS A 279 -9.87 -8.16 3.96
C CYS A 279 -9.45 -9.63 4.16
N LEU A 280 -10.42 -10.55 4.22
CA LEU A 280 -10.14 -11.99 4.27
C LEU A 280 -9.40 -12.47 3.02
N LEU A 281 -9.83 -12.03 1.84
CA LEU A 281 -9.13 -12.32 0.59
C LEU A 281 -7.71 -11.75 0.59
N ALA A 282 -7.52 -10.51 1.07
CA ALA A 282 -6.19 -9.90 1.17
C ALA A 282 -5.25 -10.73 2.06
N ARG A 283 -5.72 -11.19 3.23
CA ARG A 283 -4.93 -12.06 4.10
C ARG A 283 -4.53 -13.36 3.37
N ARG A 284 -5.46 -14.01 2.67
CA ARG A 284 -5.18 -15.23 1.89
C ARG A 284 -4.16 -15.01 0.78
N LEU A 285 -4.25 -13.87 0.10
CA LEU A 285 -3.32 -13.51 -0.96
C LEU A 285 -1.91 -13.26 -0.41
N VAL A 286 -1.77 -12.58 0.76
CA VAL A 286 -0.48 -12.45 1.46
C VAL A 286 0.07 -13.82 1.85
N GLU A 287 -0.76 -14.70 2.40
CA GLU A 287 -0.38 -16.08 2.75
C GLU A 287 0.11 -16.87 1.53
N ALA A 288 -0.47 -16.59 0.35
CA ALA A 288 -0.06 -17.16 -0.94
C ALA A 288 1.12 -16.43 -1.61
N GLY A 289 1.72 -15.41 -0.99
CA GLY A 289 2.93 -14.74 -1.47
C GLY A 289 2.68 -13.54 -2.39
N VAL A 290 1.48 -12.96 -2.41
CA VAL A 290 1.21 -11.70 -3.13
C VAL A 290 1.79 -10.52 -2.35
N THR A 291 2.55 -9.67 -3.03
CA THR A 291 3.34 -8.61 -2.39
C THR A 291 2.51 -7.37 -2.05
N TYR A 292 1.58 -6.94 -2.91
CA TYR A 292 0.79 -5.73 -2.68
C TYR A 292 -0.69 -5.97 -2.97
N ILE A 293 -1.52 -5.67 -1.99
CA ILE A 293 -2.97 -5.82 -2.10
C ILE A 293 -3.65 -4.51 -1.69
N GLU A 294 -4.62 -4.06 -2.46
CA GLU A 294 -5.48 -2.95 -2.10
C GLU A 294 -6.92 -3.42 -1.94
N VAL A 295 -7.53 -3.15 -0.79
CA VAL A 295 -8.95 -3.41 -0.52
C VAL A 295 -9.68 -2.09 -0.44
N ARG A 296 -10.73 -1.92 -1.27
CA ARG A 296 -11.45 -0.66 -1.40
C ARG A 296 -12.78 -0.66 -0.65
N SER A 297 -13.03 0.46 0.04
CA SER A 297 -14.33 0.85 0.55
C SER A 297 -14.74 2.17 -0.10
N ASN A 298 -15.91 2.22 -0.75
CA ASN A 298 -16.40 3.39 -1.48
C ASN A 298 -17.44 4.15 -0.67
N GLY A 299 -17.70 5.41 -1.04
CA GLY A 299 -18.82 6.18 -0.50
C GLY A 299 -18.43 7.19 0.58
N TRP A 300 -17.13 7.38 0.86
CA TRP A 300 -16.63 8.29 1.89
C TRP A 300 -16.70 9.77 1.51
N ASP A 301 -17.19 10.10 0.31
CA ASP A 301 -17.45 11.48 -0.13
C ASP A 301 -18.76 12.00 0.47
N THR A 302 -18.70 12.48 1.73
CA THR A 302 -19.86 12.78 2.58
C THR A 302 -20.17 14.26 2.65
N HIS A 303 -20.43 14.89 1.50
CA HIS A 303 -20.87 16.29 1.42
C HIS A 303 -22.25 16.55 2.04
N ASN A 304 -23.03 15.52 2.32
CA ASN A 304 -24.33 15.57 2.99
C ASN A 304 -24.46 14.37 3.92
N ASP A 305 -25.24 14.55 4.99
CA ASP A 305 -25.55 13.50 5.98
C ASP A 305 -24.30 12.73 6.46
N ASN A 306 -23.20 13.48 6.66
CA ASN A 306 -21.90 12.92 6.98
C ASN A 306 -21.97 11.95 8.15
N PHE A 307 -22.66 12.30 9.22
CA PHE A 307 -22.65 11.52 10.46
C PHE A 307 -23.33 10.16 10.32
N GLU A 308 -24.51 10.09 9.72
CA GLU A 308 -25.24 8.83 9.49
C GLU A 308 -24.53 7.98 8.42
N ARG A 309 -24.01 8.61 7.37
CA ARG A 309 -23.27 7.90 6.33
C ARG A 309 -21.98 7.32 6.87
N ILE A 310 -21.19 8.09 7.64
CA ILE A 310 -19.94 7.58 8.24
C ILE A 310 -20.22 6.45 9.24
N LYS A 311 -21.24 6.58 10.06
CA LYS A 311 -21.68 5.51 10.96
C LYS A 311 -21.92 4.18 10.22
N THR A 312 -22.62 4.24 9.09
CA THR A 312 -22.89 3.07 8.25
C THR A 312 -21.61 2.53 7.60
N LEU A 313 -20.76 3.42 7.04
CA LEU A 313 -19.52 3.05 6.38
C LEU A 313 -18.50 2.47 7.37
N ALA A 314 -18.34 3.12 8.52
CA ALA A 314 -17.45 2.65 9.58
C ALA A 314 -17.90 1.27 10.09
N GLY A 315 -19.20 1.06 10.34
CA GLY A 315 -19.74 -0.24 10.72
C GLY A 315 -19.43 -1.36 9.72
N GLY A 316 -19.36 -1.04 8.42
CA GLY A 316 -18.96 -1.97 7.37
C GLY A 316 -17.46 -2.25 7.32
N VAL A 317 -16.63 -1.32 7.82
CA VAL A 317 -15.16 -1.40 7.75
C VAL A 317 -14.54 -1.87 9.05
N ASP A 318 -15.03 -1.42 10.20
CA ASP A 318 -14.48 -1.66 11.55
C ASP A 318 -14.19 -3.14 11.80
N ARG A 319 -15.19 -4.00 11.54
CA ARG A 319 -15.07 -5.44 11.74
C ARG A 319 -14.01 -6.08 10.85
N GLY A 320 -14.04 -5.78 9.55
CA GLY A 320 -13.09 -6.36 8.59
C GLY A 320 -11.65 -5.93 8.86
N TYR A 321 -11.46 -4.66 9.23
CA TYR A 321 -10.14 -4.13 9.56
C TYR A 321 -9.61 -4.74 10.87
N ALA A 322 -10.40 -4.74 11.94
CA ALA A 322 -10.02 -5.34 13.20
C ALA A 322 -9.69 -6.84 13.05
N ALA A 323 -10.52 -7.57 12.31
CA ALA A 323 -10.31 -8.99 12.01
C ALA A 323 -9.00 -9.22 11.26
N LEU A 324 -8.68 -8.36 10.28
CA LEU A 324 -7.44 -8.47 9.51
C LEU A 324 -6.21 -8.33 10.42
N ILE A 325 -6.19 -7.33 11.30
CA ILE A 325 -5.07 -7.13 12.24
C ILE A 325 -4.92 -8.33 13.19
N ALA A 326 -6.02 -8.76 13.78
CA ALA A 326 -6.02 -9.89 14.70
C ALA A 326 -5.56 -11.20 14.01
N ASP A 327 -6.10 -11.52 12.83
CA ASP A 327 -5.78 -12.77 12.12
C ASP A 327 -4.32 -12.77 11.62
N LEU A 328 -3.79 -11.63 11.12
CA LEU A 328 -2.38 -11.51 10.75
C LEU A 328 -1.46 -11.67 11.96
N ARG A 329 -1.79 -11.06 13.09
CA ARG A 329 -1.03 -11.23 14.35
C ARG A 329 -1.05 -12.68 14.81
N ASP A 330 -2.23 -13.28 14.92
CA ASP A 330 -2.43 -14.63 15.46
C ASP A 330 -1.76 -15.71 14.59
N ARG A 331 -1.57 -15.42 13.30
CA ARG A 331 -0.82 -16.27 12.36
C ARG A 331 0.68 -15.97 12.29
N GLY A 332 1.17 -14.98 13.05
CA GLY A 332 2.57 -14.55 12.97
C GLY A 332 2.94 -13.91 11.63
N MET A 333 1.97 -13.32 10.95
CA MET A 333 2.16 -12.69 9.64
C MET A 333 2.26 -11.15 9.73
N LEU A 334 1.84 -10.55 10.86
CA LEU A 334 1.77 -9.10 11.00
C LEU A 334 3.15 -8.45 10.88
N ASP A 335 4.20 -9.06 11.44
CA ASP A 335 5.57 -8.51 11.39
C ASP A 335 6.13 -8.41 9.96
N ARG A 336 5.58 -9.17 9.01
CA ARG A 336 5.97 -9.15 7.60
C ARG A 336 4.91 -8.54 6.68
N THR A 337 3.85 -7.95 7.24
CA THR A 337 2.76 -7.37 6.45
C THR A 337 2.47 -5.96 6.93
N VAL A 338 2.81 -4.96 6.13
CA VAL A 338 2.38 -3.59 6.41
C VAL A 338 0.89 -3.47 6.07
N VAL A 339 0.07 -3.06 7.01
CA VAL A 339 -1.35 -2.75 6.79
C VAL A 339 -1.54 -1.25 6.93
N LEU A 340 -2.03 -0.60 5.88
CA LEU A 340 -2.22 0.85 5.82
C LEU A 340 -3.70 1.16 5.55
N TRP A 341 -4.38 1.81 6.50
CA TRP A 341 -5.72 2.36 6.31
C TRP A 341 -5.62 3.84 5.99
N MET A 342 -6.16 4.28 4.85
CA MET A 342 -6.09 5.68 4.41
C MET A 342 -7.13 6.01 3.35
N GLY A 343 -7.30 7.31 3.09
CA GLY A 343 -8.00 7.85 1.93
C GLY A 343 -7.20 9.00 1.32
N GLU A 344 -7.75 9.65 0.29
CA GLU A 344 -7.04 10.66 -0.48
C GLU A 344 -6.86 12.01 0.21
N PHE A 345 -7.72 12.36 1.17
CA PHE A 345 -7.68 13.55 2.04
C PHE A 345 -8.71 13.45 3.16
N GLY A 346 -8.76 14.44 4.04
CA GLY A 346 -9.75 14.59 5.11
C GLY A 346 -10.93 15.49 4.72
N ARG A 347 -11.70 15.91 5.74
CA ARG A 347 -12.90 16.72 5.58
C ARG A 347 -12.80 18.02 6.38
N THR A 348 -13.54 19.06 5.93
CA THR A 348 -13.56 20.36 6.59
C THR A 348 -13.96 20.23 8.06
N PRO A 349 -13.30 20.99 8.96
CA PRO A 349 -13.76 21.13 10.35
C PRO A 349 -15.19 21.65 10.40
N ARG A 350 -15.48 22.69 9.63
CA ARG A 350 -16.82 23.26 9.55
C ARG A 350 -17.79 22.27 8.90
N ILE A 351 -18.90 22.02 9.60
CA ILE A 351 -20.05 21.28 9.11
C ILE A 351 -20.84 22.22 8.17
N ASN A 352 -21.15 21.76 6.97
CA ASN A 352 -21.89 22.57 5.99
C ASN A 352 -23.42 22.52 6.23
N GLY A 353 -24.18 23.33 5.51
CA GLY A 353 -25.64 23.45 5.68
C GLY A 353 -26.46 22.19 5.30
N ARG A 354 -25.79 21.10 4.85
CA ARG A 354 -26.40 19.80 4.55
C ARG A 354 -25.95 18.72 5.52
N THR A 355 -25.53 19.10 6.73
CA THR A 355 -24.94 18.20 7.74
C THR A 355 -23.76 17.36 7.21
N GLY A 356 -23.08 17.89 6.18
CA GLY A 356 -21.94 17.26 5.52
C GLY A 356 -20.64 17.98 5.80
N ARG A 357 -19.55 17.45 5.23
CA ARG A 357 -18.22 18.06 5.25
C ARG A 357 -17.64 18.10 3.85
N ASP A 358 -16.98 19.20 3.50
CA ASP A 358 -16.33 19.37 2.19
C ASP A 358 -14.88 18.84 2.22
N HIS A 359 -14.20 18.85 1.08
CA HIS A 359 -12.83 18.36 0.97
C HIS A 359 -11.84 19.20 1.77
N TYR A 360 -10.94 18.56 2.51
CA TYR A 360 -9.93 19.25 3.30
C TYR A 360 -8.60 18.51 3.32
N PRO A 361 -7.68 18.84 2.41
CA PRO A 361 -6.40 18.12 2.32
C PRO A 361 -5.38 18.57 3.36
N ARG A 362 -5.59 19.69 4.06
CA ARG A 362 -4.61 20.29 4.97
C ARG A 362 -4.36 19.49 6.24
N VAL A 363 -5.36 18.71 6.68
CA VAL A 363 -5.28 17.84 7.85
C VAL A 363 -6.12 16.61 7.59
N PHE A 364 -5.51 15.45 7.72
CA PHE A 364 -6.22 14.17 7.72
C PHE A 364 -5.42 13.13 8.50
N ASN A 365 -5.98 11.95 8.63
CA ASN A 365 -5.36 10.88 9.38
C ASN A 365 -5.18 9.62 8.54
N LEU A 366 -4.32 8.76 9.02
CA LEU A 366 -4.18 7.37 8.58
C LEU A 366 -3.89 6.48 9.78
N ALA A 367 -4.03 5.18 9.57
CA ALA A 367 -3.58 4.16 10.52
C ALA A 367 -2.66 3.17 9.83
N ILE A 368 -1.58 2.76 10.52
CA ILE A 368 -0.57 1.85 9.99
C ILE A 368 -0.23 0.78 11.03
N SER A 369 0.02 -0.44 10.56
CA SER A 369 0.30 -1.60 11.41
C SER A 369 1.27 -2.55 10.74
N GLY A 370 1.98 -3.35 11.52
CA GLY A 370 2.82 -4.43 11.03
C GLY A 370 4.06 -3.98 10.27
N GLY A 371 4.82 -4.90 9.69
CA GLY A 371 6.06 -4.57 8.97
C GLY A 371 7.11 -3.86 9.84
N GLY A 372 7.17 -4.17 11.14
CA GLY A 372 8.07 -3.52 12.11
C GLY A 372 7.54 -2.20 12.70
N VAL A 373 6.33 -1.77 12.31
CA VAL A 373 5.68 -0.58 12.90
C VAL A 373 5.31 -0.84 14.35
N LYS A 374 5.69 0.05 15.24
CA LYS A 374 5.35 0.03 16.66
C LYS A 374 3.93 0.54 16.85
N GLY A 375 3.01 -0.35 17.18
CA GLY A 375 1.62 -0.02 17.49
C GLY A 375 1.45 0.68 18.84
N GLY A 376 0.23 1.08 19.15
CA GLY A 376 -0.11 1.71 20.43
C GLY A 376 0.35 3.15 20.58
N GLN A 377 0.58 3.86 19.49
CA GLN A 377 1.05 5.25 19.50
C GLN A 377 0.27 6.15 18.53
N VAL A 378 0.43 7.44 18.73
CA VAL A 378 -0.11 8.50 17.87
C VAL A 378 1.03 9.41 17.43
N ILE A 379 1.22 9.55 16.12
CA ILE A 379 2.19 10.45 15.52
C ILE A 379 1.50 11.74 15.13
N GLY A 380 2.03 12.85 15.64
CA GLY A 380 1.51 14.18 15.38
C GLY A 380 0.10 14.43 15.95
N SER A 381 -0.34 15.67 15.86
CA SER A 381 -1.66 16.08 16.31
C SER A 381 -2.22 17.19 15.43
N SER A 382 -3.54 17.32 15.40
CA SER A 382 -4.23 18.51 14.90
C SER A 382 -4.54 19.48 16.03
N THR A 383 -4.87 20.73 15.68
CA THR A 383 -5.40 21.72 16.63
C THR A 383 -6.70 21.26 17.26
N ASP A 384 -7.10 21.87 18.37
CA ASP A 384 -8.30 21.48 19.13
C ASP A 384 -9.57 21.61 18.29
N ASP A 385 -9.60 22.56 17.35
CA ASP A 385 -10.66 22.75 16.36
C ASP A 385 -10.50 21.86 15.11
N GLY A 386 -9.39 21.10 14.99
CA GLY A 386 -9.08 20.21 13.87
C GLY A 386 -8.77 20.91 12.56
N SER A 387 -8.51 22.24 12.57
CA SER A 387 -8.33 23.01 11.33
C SER A 387 -6.90 23.01 10.79
N GLN A 388 -5.91 22.69 11.61
CA GLN A 388 -4.50 22.68 11.23
C GLN A 388 -3.76 21.55 11.89
N VAL A 389 -2.63 21.17 11.33
CA VAL A 389 -1.66 20.35 12.03
C VAL A 389 -1.02 21.20 13.11
N LYS A 390 -1.02 20.71 14.36
CA LYS A 390 -0.44 21.35 15.52
C LYS A 390 1.05 21.04 15.65
N ASP A 391 1.40 19.79 15.43
CA ASP A 391 2.78 19.32 15.52
C ASP A 391 3.06 18.15 14.57
N ARG A 392 4.31 17.91 14.28
CA ARG A 392 4.83 16.76 13.48
C ARG A 392 4.04 16.54 12.18
N PRO A 393 4.02 17.49 11.25
CA PRO A 393 3.35 17.27 9.96
C PRO A 393 4.00 16.11 9.20
N VAL A 394 3.16 15.25 8.62
CA VAL A 394 3.57 14.12 7.79
C VAL A 394 3.02 14.33 6.37
N LYS A 395 3.91 14.32 5.39
CA LYS A 395 3.56 14.47 3.97
C LYS A 395 3.35 13.10 3.32
N VAL A 396 2.81 13.10 2.12
CA VAL A 396 2.62 11.87 1.32
C VAL A 396 3.97 11.19 1.05
N GLU A 397 4.98 11.96 0.74
CA GLU A 397 6.34 11.48 0.47
C GLU A 397 6.98 10.84 1.71
N ASP A 398 6.70 11.37 2.92
CA ASP A 398 7.19 10.81 4.19
C ASP A 398 6.52 9.45 4.49
N LEU A 399 5.21 9.34 4.20
CA LEU A 399 4.50 8.06 4.29
C LEU A 399 5.12 7.03 3.35
N PHE A 400 5.40 7.40 2.11
CA PHE A 400 6.00 6.50 1.12
C PHE A 400 7.39 6.05 1.54
N SER A 401 8.22 6.98 2.04
CA SER A 401 9.53 6.66 2.61
C SER A 401 9.42 5.70 3.80
N SER A 402 8.41 5.87 4.65
CA SER A 402 8.17 4.98 5.78
C SER A 402 7.73 3.57 5.35
N VAL A 403 6.86 3.45 4.35
CA VAL A 403 6.49 2.16 3.77
C VAL A 403 7.69 1.48 3.10
N CYS A 404 8.48 2.22 2.33
CA CYS A 404 9.71 1.71 1.73
C CYS A 404 10.73 1.26 2.79
N TYR A 405 10.88 2.03 3.87
CA TYR A 405 11.73 1.65 5.00
C TYR A 405 11.28 0.32 5.64
N ALA A 406 9.99 0.15 5.90
CA ALA A 406 9.44 -1.10 6.43
C ALA A 406 9.73 -2.31 5.52
N LEU A 407 9.82 -2.09 4.21
CA LEU A 407 10.09 -3.11 3.20
C LEU A 407 11.57 -3.20 2.82
N ASP A 408 12.45 -2.39 3.44
CA ASP A 408 13.87 -2.27 3.09
C ASP A 408 14.11 -1.92 1.59
N VAL A 409 13.21 -1.13 1.01
CA VAL A 409 13.29 -0.62 -0.37
C VAL A 409 14.06 0.70 -0.39
N ASP A 410 15.08 0.79 -1.22
CA ASP A 410 15.85 2.02 -1.42
C ASP A 410 15.02 3.08 -2.15
N THR A 411 14.66 4.14 -1.44
CA THR A 411 13.85 5.26 -1.97
C THR A 411 14.59 6.08 -3.02
N ASP A 412 15.94 6.10 -2.97
CA ASP A 412 16.77 6.82 -3.93
C ASP A 412 16.99 6.07 -5.25
N LYS A 413 16.60 4.80 -5.32
CA LYS A 413 16.65 4.04 -6.55
C LYS A 413 15.84 4.72 -7.66
N GLU A 414 16.46 4.82 -8.83
CA GLU A 414 15.89 5.52 -9.97
C GLU A 414 15.40 4.57 -11.06
N HIS A 415 14.29 4.95 -11.67
CA HIS A 415 13.76 4.34 -12.89
C HIS A 415 13.69 5.37 -14.00
N ASN A 416 14.11 5.00 -15.20
CA ASN A 416 14.05 5.90 -16.34
C ASN A 416 12.62 6.00 -16.88
N SER A 417 12.11 7.23 -16.96
CA SER A 417 10.87 7.53 -17.68
C SER A 417 11.03 7.27 -19.19
N PRO A 418 9.94 7.20 -19.98
CA PRO A 418 10.02 7.06 -21.44
C PRO A 418 10.79 8.18 -22.15
N LEU A 419 10.93 9.33 -21.48
CA LEU A 419 11.71 10.47 -21.98
C LEU A 419 13.19 10.42 -21.55
N GLY A 420 13.65 9.30 -20.97
CA GLY A 420 15.03 9.14 -20.49
C GLY A 420 15.35 9.88 -19.18
N ARG A 421 14.36 10.52 -18.53
CA ARG A 421 14.57 11.20 -17.27
C ARG A 421 14.54 10.19 -16.12
N PRO A 422 15.59 10.13 -15.27
CA PRO A 422 15.58 9.32 -14.06
C PRO A 422 14.58 9.88 -13.06
N LEU A 423 13.80 9.01 -12.43
CA LEU A 423 12.82 9.33 -11.40
C LEU A 423 13.02 8.39 -10.22
N LYS A 424 13.20 8.94 -9.03
CA LYS A 424 13.33 8.19 -7.78
C LYS A 424 12.03 7.45 -7.45
N ILE A 425 12.13 6.37 -6.69
CA ILE A 425 10.97 5.67 -6.13
C ILE A 425 10.16 6.63 -5.25
N VAL A 426 10.84 7.37 -4.35
CA VAL A 426 10.23 8.45 -3.58
C VAL A 426 11.03 9.73 -3.79
N SER A 427 10.38 10.83 -4.13
CA SER A 427 11.03 12.11 -4.33
C SER A 427 10.85 13.00 -3.11
N GLY A 428 11.87 13.07 -2.26
CA GLY A 428 11.98 14.07 -1.19
C GLY A 428 11.16 13.80 0.06
N GLY A 429 10.95 12.54 0.45
CA GLY A 429 10.33 12.17 1.73
C GLY A 429 11.36 11.81 2.80
N GLU A 430 10.99 11.98 4.05
CA GLU A 430 11.74 11.53 5.22
C GLU A 430 10.97 10.40 5.92
N THR A 431 11.65 9.33 6.26
CA THR A 431 11.03 8.24 7.02
C THR A 431 10.56 8.75 8.38
N VAL A 432 9.32 8.47 8.73
CA VAL A 432 8.74 8.76 10.05
C VAL A 432 9.29 7.73 11.03
N MET A 433 10.50 7.96 11.53
CA MET A 433 11.23 6.98 12.37
C MET A 433 10.52 6.65 13.66
N GLU A 434 9.68 7.54 14.18
CA GLU A 434 8.84 7.32 15.36
C GLU A 434 7.89 6.11 15.18
N LEU A 435 7.56 5.76 13.94
CA LEU A 435 6.77 4.56 13.66
C LEU A 435 7.52 3.26 13.98
N PHE A 436 8.86 3.31 14.07
CA PHE A 436 9.73 2.12 14.20
C PHE A 436 10.58 2.10 15.49
N SER A 437 10.49 3.18 16.29
CA SER A 437 11.33 3.37 17.49
C SER A 437 10.58 3.23 18.82
#